data_52b2943d892c1043fc01d8a9ee04f3a7
#
_entry.id   52b2943d892c1043fc01d8a9ee04f3a7
#
_cell.length_a   1.000
_cell.length_b   1.000
_cell.length_c   1.000
_cell.angle_alpha   90.00
_cell.angle_beta   90.00
_cell.angle_gamma   90.00
#
_symmetry.space_group_name_H-M   'P 1'
#
loop_
_entity.id
_entity.type
_entity.pdbx_description
1 polymer ?
#
loop_
_entity_poly.entity_id
_entity_poly.type
_entity_poly.pdbx_seq_one_letter_code
_entity_poly.pdbx_strand_id
1 'polypeptide(L)'
;MNLLITGGAGFLGQQLIRALLARGELAVSDDGAARPITRITCFDQIEGRLDDARVRNVAGDIADPGTVSSLINAETGAVIHLAAVVSGTAEADFDLGMRVNVDGTRAMLEACRRAGSCPRVVFSSSVAVFGGDLPAVVDDAVAPTPQGSYGVQKLIGEWLVHDYTRKGFIDGRSVRIPTVVVRPGKPNGAASGFASNIIREPLAGREAVLPVPVDTRMWISSPRSAVANLLHAASSPSSAWGWNRSLNLPGLSASMGEALAALEKVGGAAARARVREAHDPAIMRLVRTWPDRFNTARAQAMGFVVDRDFEAIVRAHAADYPPA
;
A
#
# COMPACT_ATOMS: atom_id res chain seq x y z
N MET A 1 8.01 12.21 19.56
CA MET A 1 7.04 12.44 18.47
C MET A 1 6.07 11.28 18.41
N ASN A 2 4.78 11.57 18.31
CA ASN A 2 3.73 10.53 18.19
C ASN A 2 3.39 10.28 16.73
N LEU A 3 3.19 9.02 16.36
CA LEU A 3 2.76 8.57 15.04
C LEU A 3 1.43 7.83 15.14
N LEU A 4 0.57 7.99 14.13
CA LEU A 4 -0.62 7.17 13.93
C LEU A 4 -0.48 6.34 12.66
N ILE A 5 -0.64 5.02 12.77
CA ILE A 5 -0.70 4.09 11.64
C ILE A 5 -2.09 3.48 11.61
N THR A 6 -2.93 3.91 10.68
CA THR A 6 -4.24 3.28 10.46
C THR A 6 -4.08 2.09 9.51
N GLY A 7 -4.87 1.03 9.71
CA GLY A 7 -4.59 -0.25 9.05
C GLY A 7 -3.35 -0.94 9.64
N GLY A 8 -3.01 -0.58 10.90
CA GLY A 8 -1.77 -0.97 11.56
C GLY A 8 -1.65 -2.45 11.88
N ALA A 9 -2.77 -3.15 12.08
CA ALA A 9 -2.78 -4.61 12.30
C ALA A 9 -2.70 -5.41 10.99
N GLY A 10 -2.86 -4.76 9.83
CA GLY A 10 -2.65 -5.36 8.51
C GLY A 10 -1.17 -5.70 8.25
N PHE A 11 -0.91 -6.53 7.22
CA PHE A 11 0.44 -7.02 6.95
C PHE A 11 1.47 -5.90 6.65
N LEU A 12 1.09 -4.89 5.86
CA LEU A 12 1.96 -3.73 5.61
C LEU A 12 2.10 -2.85 6.85
N GLY A 13 1.01 -2.64 7.59
CA GLY A 13 1.02 -1.84 8.81
C GLY A 13 1.96 -2.40 9.87
N GLN A 14 1.90 -3.70 10.10
CA GLN A 14 2.81 -4.37 11.06
C GLN A 14 4.28 -4.28 10.62
N GLN A 15 4.60 -4.50 9.33
CA GLN A 15 5.97 -4.36 8.83
C GLN A 15 6.46 -2.93 8.93
N LEU A 16 5.61 -1.95 8.59
CA LEU A 16 5.91 -0.53 8.72
C LEU A 16 6.20 -0.14 10.18
N ILE A 17 5.36 -0.59 11.13
CA ILE A 17 5.57 -0.30 12.55
C ILE A 17 6.89 -0.92 13.04
N ARG A 18 7.19 -2.18 12.69
CA ARG A 18 8.48 -2.79 13.03
C ARG A 18 9.67 -2.01 12.46
N ALA A 19 9.57 -1.55 11.21
CA ALA A 19 10.63 -0.75 10.59
C ALA A 19 10.80 0.63 11.27
N LEU A 20 9.71 1.28 11.68
CA LEU A 20 9.74 2.53 12.46
C LEU A 20 10.37 2.32 13.85
N LEU A 21 10.02 1.22 14.52
CA LEU A 21 10.60 0.86 15.83
C LEU A 21 12.10 0.59 15.75
N ALA A 22 12.53 -0.14 14.70
CA ALA A 22 13.95 -0.42 14.46
C ALA A 22 14.74 0.85 14.13
N ARG A 23 14.14 1.79 13.38
CA ARG A 23 14.76 3.09 13.07
C ARG A 23 14.83 4.01 14.29
N GLY A 24 13.82 3.98 15.16
CA GLY A 24 13.76 4.75 16.41
C GLY A 24 13.44 6.24 16.23
N GLU A 25 13.59 6.79 15.01
CA GLU A 25 13.40 8.20 14.71
C GLU A 25 12.82 8.40 13.31
N LEU A 26 12.24 9.57 13.03
CA LEU A 26 11.72 9.95 11.73
C LEU A 26 11.86 11.47 11.50
N ALA A 27 12.31 11.88 10.32
CA ALA A 27 12.29 13.27 9.87
C ALA A 27 10.91 13.59 9.30
N VAL A 28 10.18 14.52 9.92
CA VAL A 28 8.84 14.95 9.46
C VAL A 28 8.75 16.46 9.20
N SER A 29 9.87 17.14 9.23
CA SER A 29 10.03 18.58 8.92
C SER A 29 10.94 18.78 7.72
N ASP A 30 10.84 19.95 7.08
CA ASP A 30 11.61 20.26 5.86
C ASP A 30 13.09 20.56 6.15
N ASP A 31 13.45 20.80 7.40
CA ASP A 31 14.84 20.90 7.84
C ASP A 31 15.59 19.56 7.85
N GLY A 32 14.86 18.45 7.60
CA GLY A 32 15.41 17.10 7.60
C GLY A 32 15.79 16.57 8.98
N ALA A 33 15.53 17.32 10.05
CA ALA A 33 15.87 16.89 11.41
C ALA A 33 15.04 15.69 11.83
N ALA A 34 15.71 14.56 12.10
CA ALA A 34 15.06 13.39 12.64
C ALA A 34 14.69 13.62 14.11
N ARG A 35 13.49 13.21 14.49
CA ARG A 35 13.00 13.27 15.88
C ARG A 35 12.71 11.88 16.41
N PRO A 36 13.07 11.58 17.68
CA PRO A 36 12.79 10.29 18.30
C PRO A 36 11.28 9.94 18.24
N ILE A 37 10.98 8.72 17.91
CA ILE A 37 9.62 8.15 17.94
C ILE A 37 9.34 7.73 19.37
N THR A 38 8.44 8.46 20.04
CA THR A 38 8.07 8.20 21.44
C THR A 38 6.85 7.31 21.56
N ARG A 39 5.94 7.37 20.57
CA ARG A 39 4.71 6.55 20.52
C ARG A 39 4.28 6.27 19.10
N ILE A 40 3.84 5.05 18.85
CA ILE A 40 3.15 4.65 17.63
C ILE A 40 1.77 4.11 18.02
N THR A 41 0.72 4.77 17.58
CA THR A 41 -0.64 4.22 17.69
C THR A 41 -0.90 3.33 16.48
N CYS A 42 -1.02 2.03 16.73
CA CYS A 42 -1.45 1.00 15.78
C CYS A 42 -2.98 0.93 15.82
N PHE A 43 -3.66 1.54 14.85
CA PHE A 43 -5.13 1.57 14.79
C PHE A 43 -5.65 0.72 13.65
N ASP A 44 -6.61 -0.16 13.95
CA ASP A 44 -7.26 -1.04 12.97
C ASP A 44 -8.65 -1.44 13.47
N GLN A 45 -9.48 -2.08 12.63
CA GLN A 45 -10.75 -2.71 13.06
C GLN A 45 -10.53 -3.89 14.01
N ILE A 46 -9.35 -4.50 14.00
CA ILE A 46 -8.94 -5.55 14.93
C ILE A 46 -7.77 -5.06 15.77
N GLU A 47 -7.65 -5.57 16.98
CA GLU A 47 -6.53 -5.22 17.85
C GLU A 47 -5.20 -5.73 17.29
N GLY A 48 -4.21 -4.83 17.23
CA GLY A 48 -2.83 -5.17 16.86
C GLY A 48 -2.18 -6.07 17.93
N ARG A 49 -1.12 -6.79 17.52
CA ARG A 49 -0.39 -7.73 18.40
C ARG A 49 1.10 -7.38 18.56
N LEU A 50 1.46 -6.13 18.30
CA LEU A 50 2.85 -5.70 18.46
C LEU A 50 3.09 -5.38 19.93
N ASP A 51 4.07 -6.05 20.52
CA ASP A 51 4.49 -5.90 21.90
C ASP A 51 5.80 -5.09 21.95
N ASP A 52 5.67 -3.77 22.09
CA ASP A 52 6.76 -2.82 22.31
C ASP A 52 6.18 -1.66 23.16
N ALA A 53 6.91 -1.21 24.14
CA ALA A 53 6.46 -0.15 25.07
C ALA A 53 6.07 1.17 24.36
N ARG A 54 6.57 1.40 23.16
CA ARG A 54 6.21 2.55 22.33
C ARG A 54 4.94 2.34 21.50
N VAL A 55 4.40 1.12 21.44
CA VAL A 55 3.22 0.79 20.62
C VAL A 55 1.96 0.76 21.47
N ARG A 56 0.97 1.55 21.05
CA ARG A 56 -0.39 1.48 21.59
C ARG A 56 -1.28 0.83 20.54
N ASN A 57 -1.74 -0.40 20.77
CA ASN A 57 -2.72 -1.08 19.92
C ASN A 57 -4.12 -0.56 20.27
N VAL A 58 -4.90 -0.17 19.25
CA VAL A 58 -6.27 0.35 19.40
C VAL A 58 -7.14 -0.27 18.32
N ALA A 59 -8.21 -0.94 18.73
CA ALA A 59 -9.25 -1.41 17.83
C ALA A 59 -10.37 -0.38 17.70
N GLY A 60 -10.90 -0.19 16.47
CA GLY A 60 -12.02 0.71 16.23
C GLY A 60 -12.37 0.85 14.75
N ASP A 61 -13.45 1.58 14.50
CA ASP A 61 -13.91 1.89 13.14
C ASP A 61 -13.30 3.21 12.66
N ILE A 62 -12.59 3.18 11.53
CA ILE A 62 -12.00 4.37 10.92
C ILE A 62 -13.07 5.37 10.45
N ALA A 63 -14.29 4.93 10.20
CA ALA A 63 -15.41 5.76 9.81
C ALA A 63 -16.16 6.39 11.01
N ASP A 64 -15.79 6.06 12.25
CA ASP A 64 -16.29 6.75 13.43
C ASP A 64 -15.44 7.99 13.75
N PRO A 65 -15.98 9.23 13.52
CA PRO A 65 -15.22 10.45 13.74
C PRO A 65 -14.81 10.66 15.20
N GLY A 66 -15.58 10.13 16.16
CA GLY A 66 -15.30 10.25 17.60
C GLY A 66 -14.04 9.46 17.96
N THR A 67 -14.00 8.19 17.55
CA THR A 67 -12.84 7.33 17.73
C THR A 67 -11.59 7.94 17.09
N VAL A 68 -11.67 8.31 15.81
CA VAL A 68 -10.50 8.85 15.06
C VAL A 68 -10.00 10.15 15.68
N SER A 69 -10.91 11.04 16.10
CA SER A 69 -10.54 12.31 16.74
C SER A 69 -9.79 12.11 18.06
N SER A 70 -10.04 11.02 18.79
CA SER A 70 -9.36 10.71 20.04
C SER A 70 -7.89 10.21 19.84
N LEU A 71 -7.53 9.85 18.61
CA LEU A 71 -6.21 9.30 18.27
C LEU A 71 -5.21 10.37 17.79
N ILE A 72 -5.71 11.55 17.41
CA ILE A 72 -4.92 12.62 16.80
C ILE A 72 -4.99 13.86 17.70
N ASN A 73 -3.84 14.41 18.04
CA ASN A 73 -3.70 15.60 18.87
C ASN A 73 -2.53 16.48 18.39
N ALA A 74 -2.26 17.58 19.09
CA ALA A 74 -1.19 18.51 18.74
C ALA A 74 0.23 17.90 18.75
N GLU A 75 0.44 16.76 19.42
CA GLU A 75 1.72 16.04 19.45
C GLU A 75 1.88 15.05 18.28
N THR A 76 0.84 14.83 17.49
CA THR A 76 0.88 13.93 16.33
C THR A 76 1.74 14.54 15.24
N GLY A 77 2.93 13.97 15.03
CA GLY A 77 3.88 14.43 14.02
C GLY A 77 3.62 13.85 12.64
N ALA A 78 3.16 12.59 12.57
CA ALA A 78 2.77 11.99 11.29
C ALA A 78 1.64 10.99 11.42
N VAL A 79 0.88 10.86 10.32
CA VAL A 79 -0.14 9.84 10.10
C VAL A 79 0.20 9.07 8.82
N ILE A 80 0.31 7.74 8.89
CA ILE A 80 0.41 6.90 7.70
C ILE A 80 -0.91 6.14 7.59
N HIS A 81 -1.70 6.51 6.59
CA HIS A 81 -3.07 6.03 6.43
C HIS A 81 -3.11 4.85 5.47
N LEU A 82 -3.16 3.63 6.03
CA LEU A 82 -3.24 2.37 5.28
C LEU A 82 -4.62 1.71 5.38
N ALA A 83 -5.47 2.15 6.32
CA ALA A 83 -6.80 1.58 6.52
C ALA A 83 -7.64 1.70 5.25
N ALA A 84 -8.11 0.57 4.75
CA ALA A 84 -9.01 0.50 3.60
C ALA A 84 -9.63 -0.90 3.49
N VAL A 85 -10.84 -1.01 2.96
CA VAL A 85 -11.30 -2.25 2.36
C VAL A 85 -10.70 -2.39 0.97
N VAL A 86 -10.31 -3.61 0.60
CA VAL A 86 -9.59 -3.91 -0.65
C VAL A 86 -10.51 -4.00 -1.86
N SER A 87 -9.91 -4.00 -3.05
CA SER A 87 -10.62 -3.84 -4.33
C SER A 87 -11.81 -4.77 -4.54
N GLY A 88 -11.68 -6.07 -4.30
CA GLY A 88 -12.79 -7.00 -4.50
C GLY A 88 -13.92 -6.81 -3.48
N THR A 89 -13.58 -6.46 -2.23
CA THR A 89 -14.58 -6.16 -1.20
C THR A 89 -15.32 -4.86 -1.49
N ALA A 90 -14.60 -3.81 -1.89
CA ALA A 90 -15.21 -2.51 -2.22
C ALA A 90 -16.07 -2.56 -3.49
N GLU A 91 -15.80 -3.48 -4.41
CA GLU A 91 -16.64 -3.73 -5.60
C GLU A 91 -17.89 -4.52 -5.24
N ALA A 92 -17.77 -5.51 -4.34
CA ALA A 92 -18.89 -6.35 -3.91
C ALA A 92 -19.84 -5.60 -2.94
N ASP A 93 -19.30 -4.69 -2.11
CA ASP A 93 -20.05 -3.91 -1.13
C ASP A 93 -19.66 -2.42 -1.26
N PHE A 94 -20.43 -1.73 -2.10
CA PHE A 94 -20.19 -0.32 -2.42
C PHE A 94 -20.30 0.57 -1.18
N ASP A 95 -21.32 0.35 -0.33
CA ASP A 95 -21.57 1.18 0.85
C ASP A 95 -20.46 1.02 1.89
N LEU A 96 -19.99 -0.19 2.12
CA LEU A 96 -18.83 -0.45 2.97
C LEU A 96 -17.58 0.23 2.40
N GLY A 97 -17.38 0.16 1.08
CA GLY A 97 -16.28 0.83 0.39
C GLY A 97 -16.31 2.34 0.60
N MET A 98 -17.45 2.99 0.38
CA MET A 98 -17.62 4.43 0.59
C MET A 98 -17.39 4.81 2.05
N ARG A 99 -18.00 4.09 2.97
CA ARG A 99 -17.89 4.35 4.41
C ARG A 99 -16.45 4.25 4.91
N VAL A 100 -15.73 3.18 4.57
CA VAL A 100 -14.37 2.95 5.08
C VAL A 100 -13.34 3.77 4.31
N ASN A 101 -13.36 3.71 2.96
CA ASN A 101 -12.30 4.30 2.15
C ASN A 101 -12.46 5.81 1.96
N VAL A 102 -13.69 6.34 1.92
CA VAL A 102 -13.95 7.77 1.72
C VAL A 102 -14.25 8.47 3.04
N ASP A 103 -15.29 8.05 3.77
CA ASP A 103 -15.66 8.73 5.02
C ASP A 103 -14.61 8.53 6.10
N GLY A 104 -13.99 7.34 6.19
CA GLY A 104 -12.87 7.07 7.09
C GLY A 104 -11.65 7.95 6.78
N THR A 105 -11.29 8.11 5.51
CA THR A 105 -10.22 9.05 5.09
C THR A 105 -10.58 10.48 5.47
N ARG A 106 -11.82 10.92 5.21
CA ARG A 106 -12.30 12.26 5.57
C ARG A 106 -12.29 12.47 7.08
N ALA A 107 -12.74 11.49 7.87
CA ALA A 107 -12.72 11.58 9.34
C ALA A 107 -11.29 11.75 9.88
N MET A 108 -10.32 11.01 9.34
CA MET A 108 -8.91 11.14 9.68
C MET A 108 -8.35 12.53 9.34
N LEU A 109 -8.63 13.05 8.14
CA LEU A 109 -8.19 14.37 7.71
C LEU A 109 -8.82 15.49 8.55
N GLU A 110 -10.10 15.38 8.89
CA GLU A 110 -10.78 16.32 9.79
C GLU A 110 -10.19 16.30 11.21
N ALA A 111 -9.82 15.14 11.73
CA ALA A 111 -9.13 15.03 13.01
C ALA A 111 -7.77 15.75 12.97
N CYS A 112 -6.98 15.57 11.90
CA CYS A 112 -5.73 16.30 11.68
C CYS A 112 -5.97 17.82 11.64
N ARG A 113 -6.97 18.29 10.87
CA ARG A 113 -7.31 19.71 10.76
C ARG A 113 -7.69 20.31 12.13
N ARG A 114 -8.49 19.60 12.93
CA ARG A 114 -8.91 20.06 14.27
C ARG A 114 -7.76 20.07 15.28
N ALA A 115 -6.79 19.16 15.16
CA ALA A 115 -5.61 19.12 16.01
C ALA A 115 -4.69 20.34 15.81
N GLY A 116 -4.73 20.97 14.61
CA GLY A 116 -4.02 22.21 14.32
C GLY A 116 -2.49 22.12 14.24
N SER A 117 -1.93 20.89 14.32
CA SER A 117 -0.47 20.65 14.31
C SER A 117 0.15 20.55 12.91
N CYS A 118 -0.68 20.60 11.86
CA CYS A 118 -0.24 20.37 10.48
C CYS A 118 0.62 19.09 10.33
N PRO A 119 0.12 17.91 10.75
CA PRO A 119 0.93 16.70 10.75
C PRO A 119 1.27 16.27 9.32
N ARG A 120 2.39 15.54 9.17
CA ARG A 120 2.71 14.86 7.92
C ARG A 120 1.75 13.71 7.68
N VAL A 121 1.08 13.68 6.52
CA VAL A 121 0.11 12.63 6.19
C VAL A 121 0.57 11.89 4.94
N VAL A 122 0.82 10.57 5.06
CA VAL A 122 1.07 9.69 3.93
C VAL A 122 -0.19 8.86 3.69
N PHE A 123 -0.83 9.10 2.56
CA PHE A 123 -2.00 8.35 2.12
C PHE A 123 -1.60 7.22 1.18
N SER A 124 -1.92 5.98 1.53
CA SER A 124 -1.74 4.83 0.66
C SER A 124 -2.81 4.82 -0.43
N SER A 125 -2.52 5.47 -1.55
CA SER A 125 -3.27 5.31 -2.77
C SER A 125 -2.84 4.03 -3.51
N SER A 126 -3.32 3.82 -4.71
CA SER A 126 -3.11 2.59 -5.48
C SER A 126 -3.01 2.91 -6.97
N VAL A 127 -2.27 2.10 -7.71
CA VAL A 127 -2.32 2.12 -9.19
C VAL A 127 -3.71 1.78 -9.74
N ALA A 128 -4.63 1.28 -8.91
CA ALA A 128 -6.04 1.06 -9.26
C ALA A 128 -6.82 2.37 -9.57
N VAL A 129 -6.24 3.55 -9.33
CA VAL A 129 -6.80 4.84 -9.79
C VAL A 129 -6.75 4.97 -11.32
N PHE A 130 -5.96 4.14 -11.99
CA PHE A 130 -5.86 4.08 -13.45
C PHE A 130 -6.66 2.92 -14.01
N GLY A 131 -7.25 3.11 -15.19
CA GLY A 131 -7.97 2.10 -15.95
C GLY A 131 -8.61 2.69 -17.20
N GLY A 132 -9.29 1.86 -18.01
CA GLY A 132 -9.86 2.26 -19.29
C GLY A 132 -8.79 2.40 -20.39
N ASP A 133 -8.96 3.38 -21.26
CA ASP A 133 -8.04 3.64 -22.37
C ASP A 133 -6.80 4.38 -21.86
N LEU A 134 -5.76 3.64 -21.59
CA LEU A 134 -4.50 4.15 -21.06
C LEU A 134 -3.40 4.13 -22.14
N PRO A 135 -2.41 5.06 -22.08
CA PRO A 135 -1.21 4.95 -22.89
C PRO A 135 -0.43 3.68 -22.50
N ALA A 136 0.41 3.19 -23.41
CA ALA A 136 1.24 2.00 -23.19
C ALA A 136 2.19 2.11 -21.96
N VAL A 137 2.53 3.34 -21.56
CA VAL A 137 3.29 3.65 -20.35
C VAL A 137 2.57 4.79 -19.63
N VAL A 138 2.17 4.56 -18.39
CA VAL A 138 1.52 5.55 -17.53
C VAL A 138 2.57 6.37 -16.80
N ASP A 139 2.46 7.70 -16.82
CA ASP A 139 3.29 8.62 -16.03
C ASP A 139 2.42 9.47 -15.08
N ASP A 140 3.06 10.39 -14.34
CA ASP A 140 2.37 11.25 -13.37
C ASP A 140 1.46 12.32 -14.02
N ALA A 141 1.53 12.52 -15.34
CA ALA A 141 0.69 13.45 -16.08
C ALA A 141 -0.59 12.79 -16.64
N VAL A 142 -0.64 11.45 -16.68
CA VAL A 142 -1.83 10.71 -17.11
C VAL A 142 -2.95 10.94 -16.11
N ALA A 143 -4.11 11.40 -16.59
CA ALA A 143 -5.28 11.59 -15.75
C ALA A 143 -5.79 10.24 -15.21
N PRO A 144 -6.00 10.10 -13.91
CA PRO A 144 -6.59 8.88 -13.36
C PRO A 144 -8.04 8.70 -13.82
N THR A 145 -8.35 7.51 -14.35
CA THR A 145 -9.68 7.11 -14.85
C THR A 145 -10.06 5.74 -14.30
N PRO A 146 -10.31 5.62 -12.98
CA PRO A 146 -10.56 4.33 -12.35
C PRO A 146 -11.79 3.63 -12.92
N GLN A 147 -11.71 2.30 -13.09
CA GLN A 147 -12.79 1.47 -13.62
C GLN A 147 -13.42 0.56 -12.56
N GLY A 148 -13.20 0.83 -11.28
CA GLY A 148 -13.79 0.10 -10.18
C GLY A 148 -13.92 0.98 -8.94
N SER A 149 -14.85 0.62 -8.05
CA SER A 149 -15.22 1.38 -6.84
C SER A 149 -14.02 1.71 -5.96
N TYR A 150 -13.12 0.75 -5.74
CA TYR A 150 -11.90 0.96 -4.96
C TYR A 150 -11.00 2.05 -5.56
N GLY A 151 -10.78 2.02 -6.87
CA GLY A 151 -9.97 3.03 -7.56
C GLY A 151 -10.57 4.43 -7.45
N VAL A 152 -11.89 4.55 -7.62
CA VAL A 152 -12.64 5.81 -7.42
C VAL A 152 -12.47 6.32 -6.00
N GLN A 153 -12.66 5.47 -5.00
CA GLN A 153 -12.54 5.82 -3.58
C GLN A 153 -11.13 6.28 -3.22
N LYS A 154 -10.09 5.61 -3.75
CA LYS A 154 -8.69 6.05 -3.57
C LYS A 154 -8.42 7.39 -4.25
N LEU A 155 -8.95 7.62 -5.44
CA LEU A 155 -8.80 8.90 -6.14
C LEU A 155 -9.48 10.05 -5.40
N ILE A 156 -10.67 9.84 -4.83
CA ILE A 156 -11.33 10.80 -3.94
C ILE A 156 -10.42 11.13 -2.75
N GLY A 157 -9.80 10.12 -2.13
CA GLY A 157 -8.84 10.29 -1.04
C GLY A 157 -7.62 11.13 -1.45
N GLU A 158 -7.06 10.93 -2.65
CA GLU A 158 -5.97 11.75 -3.18
C GLU A 158 -6.35 13.23 -3.27
N TRP A 159 -7.55 13.53 -3.79
CA TRP A 159 -8.03 14.90 -3.92
C TRP A 159 -8.32 15.55 -2.56
N LEU A 160 -8.84 14.81 -1.61
CA LEU A 160 -8.98 15.29 -0.23
C LEU A 160 -7.62 15.63 0.38
N VAL A 161 -6.64 14.72 0.29
CA VAL A 161 -5.27 14.98 0.80
C VAL A 161 -4.67 16.20 0.12
N HIS A 162 -4.85 16.35 -1.20
CA HIS A 162 -4.37 17.51 -1.95
C HIS A 162 -4.98 18.82 -1.43
N ASP A 163 -6.30 18.89 -1.27
CA ASP A 163 -6.96 20.13 -0.84
C ASP A 163 -6.66 20.49 0.62
N TYR A 164 -6.62 19.49 1.52
CA TYR A 164 -6.23 19.73 2.92
C TYR A 164 -4.78 20.23 3.03
N THR A 165 -3.88 19.75 2.12
CA THR A 165 -2.50 20.23 2.04
C THR A 165 -2.45 21.66 1.52
N ARG A 166 -3.16 21.95 0.43
CA ARG A 166 -3.24 23.30 -0.14
C ARG A 166 -3.79 24.32 0.87
N LYS A 167 -4.68 23.89 1.76
CA LYS A 167 -5.23 24.71 2.84
C LYS A 167 -4.32 24.85 4.06
N GLY A 168 -3.19 24.13 4.09
CA GLY A 168 -2.24 24.15 5.20
C GLY A 168 -2.70 23.39 6.45
N PHE A 169 -3.70 22.51 6.33
CA PHE A 169 -4.19 21.71 7.45
C PHE A 169 -3.29 20.51 7.75
N ILE A 170 -2.62 20.01 6.73
CA ILE A 170 -1.68 18.88 6.77
C ILE A 170 -0.51 19.11 5.81
N ASP A 171 0.59 18.39 5.99
CA ASP A 171 1.62 18.19 4.96
C ASP A 171 1.39 16.82 4.32
N GLY A 172 0.46 16.78 3.36
CA GLY A 172 -0.05 15.55 2.77
C GLY A 172 0.70 15.10 1.52
N ARG A 173 0.74 13.80 1.31
CA ARG A 173 1.25 13.14 0.12
C ARG A 173 0.55 11.82 -0.12
N SER A 174 0.19 11.55 -1.37
CA SER A 174 -0.47 10.32 -1.80
C SER A 174 0.49 9.48 -2.60
N VAL A 175 0.68 8.22 -2.23
CA VAL A 175 1.55 7.31 -2.95
C VAL A 175 0.72 6.19 -3.60
N ARG A 176 0.76 6.08 -4.92
CA ARG A 176 0.07 5.05 -5.70
C ARG A 176 0.92 3.79 -5.68
N ILE A 177 0.58 2.91 -4.75
CA ILE A 177 1.34 1.67 -4.50
C ILE A 177 1.06 0.67 -5.62
N PRO A 178 2.10 0.03 -6.20
CA PRO A 178 1.95 -1.11 -7.11
C PRO A 178 1.23 -2.29 -6.45
N THR A 179 0.87 -3.31 -7.22
CA THR A 179 0.38 -4.56 -6.65
C THR A 179 1.46 -5.19 -5.77
N VAL A 180 1.20 -5.24 -4.45
CA VAL A 180 2.17 -5.79 -3.50
C VAL A 180 2.16 -7.32 -3.55
N VAL A 181 3.31 -7.92 -3.85
CA VAL A 181 3.58 -9.36 -4.00
C VAL A 181 4.93 -9.67 -3.34
N VAL A 182 5.08 -10.69 -2.51
CA VAL A 182 4.13 -11.71 -2.07
C VAL A 182 3.52 -11.28 -0.75
N ARG A 183 2.19 -11.25 -0.67
CA ARG A 183 1.50 -10.95 0.59
C ARG A 183 1.53 -12.19 1.49
N PRO A 184 1.96 -12.07 2.75
CA PRO A 184 1.92 -13.17 3.71
C PRO A 184 0.48 -13.45 4.19
N GLY A 185 0.31 -14.56 4.88
CA GLY A 185 -0.94 -14.93 5.53
C GLY A 185 -1.97 -15.56 4.58
N LYS A 186 -3.24 -15.57 4.98
CA LYS A 186 -4.33 -16.16 4.21
C LYS A 186 -4.73 -15.29 3.02
N PRO A 187 -5.28 -15.86 1.94
CA PRO A 187 -5.89 -15.09 0.85
C PRO A 187 -6.92 -14.09 1.39
N ASN A 188 -6.92 -12.89 0.83
CA ASN A 188 -7.89 -11.83 1.16
C ASN A 188 -8.73 -11.49 -0.08
N GLY A 189 -9.75 -10.64 0.09
CA GLY A 189 -10.66 -10.22 -0.98
C GLY A 189 -10.06 -9.31 -2.07
N ALA A 190 -8.73 -9.17 -2.17
CA ALA A 190 -8.11 -8.40 -3.24
C ALA A 190 -8.13 -9.19 -4.55
N ALA A 191 -8.63 -8.58 -5.63
CA ALA A 191 -8.69 -9.19 -6.95
C ALA A 191 -7.32 -9.64 -7.49
N SER A 192 -6.23 -8.94 -7.10
CA SER A 192 -4.83 -9.30 -7.42
C SER A 192 -4.24 -10.38 -6.53
N GLY A 193 -5.02 -10.99 -5.65
CA GLY A 193 -4.53 -11.98 -4.67
C GLY A 193 -3.84 -13.19 -5.31
N PHE A 194 -4.25 -13.58 -6.52
CA PHE A 194 -3.67 -14.72 -7.24
C PHE A 194 -2.16 -14.57 -7.48
N ALA A 195 -1.67 -13.35 -7.75
CA ALA A 195 -0.24 -13.10 -7.97
C ALA A 195 0.62 -13.41 -6.74
N SER A 196 0.07 -13.28 -5.54
CA SER A 196 0.73 -13.73 -4.31
C SER A 196 0.51 -15.21 -4.06
N ASN A 197 -0.68 -15.74 -4.35
CA ASN A 197 -1.03 -17.13 -4.07
C ASN A 197 -0.18 -18.11 -4.87
N ILE A 198 0.10 -17.83 -6.16
CA ILE A 198 0.93 -18.70 -7.02
C ILE A 198 2.39 -18.79 -6.58
N ILE A 199 2.83 -17.97 -5.63
CA ILE A 199 4.16 -18.02 -5.02
C ILE A 199 4.07 -18.58 -3.60
N ARG A 200 3.24 -17.96 -2.76
CA ARG A 200 3.13 -18.28 -1.34
C ARG A 200 2.68 -19.72 -1.09
N GLU A 201 1.60 -20.15 -1.76
CA GLU A 201 1.01 -21.46 -1.50
C GLU A 201 1.96 -22.58 -1.91
N PRO A 202 2.57 -22.56 -3.13
CA PRO A 202 3.53 -23.59 -3.53
C PRO A 202 4.79 -23.65 -2.67
N LEU A 203 5.33 -22.50 -2.23
CA LEU A 203 6.47 -22.49 -1.30
C LEU A 203 6.10 -23.11 0.06
N ALA A 204 4.84 -23.01 0.46
CA ALA A 204 4.30 -23.65 1.67
C ALA A 204 3.80 -25.10 1.43
N GLY A 205 4.11 -25.69 0.29
CA GLY A 205 3.73 -27.08 -0.05
C GLY A 205 2.30 -27.28 -0.50
N ARG A 206 1.53 -26.21 -0.74
CA ARG A 206 0.11 -26.25 -1.13
C ARG A 206 -0.09 -25.96 -2.61
N GLU A 207 -1.21 -26.37 -3.16
CA GLU A 207 -1.61 -26.05 -4.53
C GLU A 207 -2.06 -24.60 -4.67
N ALA A 208 -1.86 -24.03 -5.87
CA ALA A 208 -2.37 -22.73 -6.26
C ALA A 208 -2.94 -22.76 -7.68
N VAL A 209 -3.86 -21.84 -7.95
CA VAL A 209 -4.45 -21.66 -9.29
C VAL A 209 -3.98 -20.33 -9.85
N LEU A 210 -3.47 -20.36 -11.09
CA LEU A 210 -3.24 -19.18 -11.91
C LEU A 210 -4.48 -18.95 -12.77
N PRO A 211 -5.27 -17.90 -12.50
CA PRO A 211 -6.55 -17.67 -13.18
C PRO A 211 -6.45 -16.84 -14.45
N VAL A 212 -5.22 -16.48 -14.85
CA VAL A 212 -4.94 -15.64 -16.03
C VAL A 212 -3.82 -16.28 -16.88
N PRO A 213 -3.71 -15.94 -18.17
CA PRO A 213 -2.61 -16.40 -19.01
C PRO A 213 -1.22 -16.02 -18.44
N VAL A 214 -0.21 -16.83 -18.75
CA VAL A 214 1.16 -16.62 -18.24
C VAL A 214 1.82 -15.34 -18.77
N ASP A 215 1.40 -14.84 -19.91
CA ASP A 215 1.86 -13.58 -20.49
C ASP A 215 1.22 -12.34 -19.86
N THR A 216 0.20 -12.52 -19.01
CA THR A 216 -0.44 -11.42 -18.27
C THR A 216 0.60 -10.70 -17.42
N ARG A 217 0.78 -9.40 -17.67
CA ARG A 217 1.72 -8.55 -16.96
C ARG A 217 1.02 -7.72 -15.89
N MET A 218 1.76 -7.41 -14.84
CA MET A 218 1.29 -6.56 -13.74
C MET A 218 2.39 -5.62 -13.26
N TRP A 219 2.01 -4.44 -12.76
CA TRP A 219 2.92 -3.54 -12.04
C TRP A 219 3.02 -3.97 -10.59
N ILE A 220 4.21 -4.42 -10.15
CA ILE A 220 4.41 -5.17 -8.91
C ILE A 220 5.49 -4.52 -8.06
N SER A 221 5.35 -4.63 -6.73
CA SER A 221 6.34 -4.25 -5.73
C SER A 221 6.35 -5.29 -4.59
N SER A 222 7.51 -5.53 -3.98
CA SER A 222 7.58 -6.35 -2.76
C SER A 222 7.00 -5.60 -1.54
N PRO A 223 6.60 -6.32 -0.47
CA PRO A 223 6.28 -5.69 0.80
C PRO A 223 7.44 -4.84 1.37
N ARG A 224 8.69 -5.30 1.20
CA ARG A 224 9.89 -4.57 1.66
C ARG A 224 10.03 -3.22 0.96
N SER A 225 9.93 -3.19 -0.38
CA SER A 225 9.99 -1.97 -1.17
C SER A 225 8.79 -1.05 -0.88
N ALA A 226 7.58 -1.61 -0.72
CA ALA A 226 6.41 -0.82 -0.34
C ALA A 226 6.59 -0.13 1.02
N VAL A 227 7.09 -0.84 2.04
CA VAL A 227 7.38 -0.27 3.37
C VAL A 227 8.49 0.77 3.30
N ALA A 228 9.59 0.49 2.58
CA ALA A 228 10.68 1.45 2.40
C ALA A 228 10.19 2.74 1.75
N ASN A 229 9.34 2.64 0.73
CA ASN A 229 8.76 3.77 0.02
C ASN A 229 7.74 4.55 0.88
N LEU A 230 6.96 3.89 1.73
CA LEU A 230 6.08 4.56 2.70
C LEU A 230 6.90 5.36 3.73
N LEU A 231 7.98 4.78 4.26
CA LEU A 231 8.90 5.47 5.18
C LEU A 231 9.58 6.65 4.48
N HIS A 232 10.02 6.46 3.24
CA HIS A 232 10.63 7.53 2.45
C HIS A 232 9.63 8.65 2.18
N ALA A 233 8.38 8.34 1.82
CA ALA A 233 7.32 9.33 1.69
C ALA A 233 7.09 10.10 2.99
N ALA A 234 7.15 9.44 4.15
CA ALA A 234 6.98 10.07 5.44
C ALA A 234 8.16 10.98 5.82
N SER A 235 9.38 10.69 5.34
CA SER A 235 10.60 11.43 5.70
C SER A 235 11.10 12.41 4.65
N SER A 236 10.64 12.33 3.40
CA SER A 236 11.06 13.27 2.35
C SER A 236 10.52 14.68 2.61
N PRO A 237 11.32 15.75 2.30
CA PRO A 237 10.89 17.12 2.54
C PRO A 237 9.67 17.51 1.68
N SER A 238 8.81 18.39 2.20
CA SER A 238 7.60 18.84 1.51
C SER A 238 7.91 19.55 0.19
N SER A 239 9.04 20.28 0.15
CA SER A 239 9.53 20.98 -1.03
C SER A 239 9.78 20.07 -2.23
N ALA A 240 10.19 18.81 -2.01
CA ALA A 240 10.41 17.82 -3.07
C ALA A 240 9.14 17.38 -3.79
N TRP A 241 7.97 17.55 -3.15
CA TRP A 241 6.68 17.13 -3.72
C TRP A 241 6.07 18.16 -4.68
N GLY A 242 6.38 19.42 -4.50
CA GLY A 242 5.79 20.51 -5.28
C GLY A 242 4.28 20.62 -5.08
N TRP A 243 3.56 21.06 -6.12
CA TRP A 243 2.10 21.21 -6.08
C TRP A 243 1.36 19.88 -6.27
N ASN A 244 1.93 18.95 -7.06
CA ASN A 244 1.33 17.62 -7.28
C ASN A 244 1.72 16.68 -6.14
N ARG A 245 0.79 16.42 -5.23
CA ARG A 245 0.99 15.61 -4.03
C ARG A 245 0.73 14.13 -4.25
N SER A 246 0.39 13.70 -5.47
CA SER A 246 0.23 12.29 -5.85
C SER A 246 1.42 11.81 -6.67
N LEU A 247 1.90 10.59 -6.39
CA LEU A 247 3.09 10.01 -6.99
C LEU A 247 2.90 8.54 -7.31
N ASN A 248 3.22 8.14 -8.56
CA ASN A 248 3.28 6.73 -8.92
C ASN A 248 4.56 6.11 -8.34
N LEU A 249 4.44 5.14 -7.45
CA LEU A 249 5.60 4.47 -6.88
C LEU A 249 6.29 3.55 -7.89
N PRO A 250 7.64 3.42 -7.81
CA PRO A 250 8.38 2.48 -8.63
C PRO A 250 7.93 1.03 -8.37
N GLY A 251 7.97 0.23 -9.43
CA GLY A 251 7.64 -1.18 -9.41
C GLY A 251 8.28 -1.92 -10.58
N LEU A 252 7.99 -3.21 -10.68
CA LEU A 252 8.41 -4.06 -11.78
C LEU A 252 7.21 -4.38 -12.68
N SER A 253 7.37 -4.23 -14.00
CA SER A 253 6.46 -4.85 -14.95
C SER A 253 6.85 -6.33 -15.10
N ALA A 254 6.09 -7.23 -14.49
CA ALA A 254 6.39 -8.64 -14.52
C ALA A 254 5.20 -9.47 -15.05
N SER A 255 5.48 -10.44 -15.93
CA SER A 255 4.48 -11.42 -16.36
C SER A 255 4.30 -12.51 -15.32
N MET A 256 3.17 -13.21 -15.38
CA MET A 256 2.96 -14.38 -14.52
C MET A 256 3.92 -15.52 -14.86
N GLY A 257 4.36 -15.62 -16.13
CA GLY A 257 5.43 -16.55 -16.54
C GLY A 257 6.76 -16.25 -15.86
N GLU A 258 7.18 -14.98 -15.80
CA GLU A 258 8.38 -14.56 -15.05
C GLU A 258 8.24 -14.85 -13.55
N ALA A 259 7.03 -14.68 -12.98
CA ALA A 259 6.75 -15.03 -11.60
C ALA A 259 6.90 -16.54 -11.34
N LEU A 260 6.38 -17.39 -12.25
CA LEU A 260 6.49 -18.85 -12.15
C LEU A 260 7.93 -19.34 -12.34
N ALA A 261 8.69 -18.71 -13.23
CA ALA A 261 10.11 -19.01 -13.40
C ALA A 261 10.92 -18.67 -12.13
N ALA A 262 10.60 -17.54 -11.49
CA ALA A 262 11.20 -17.16 -10.21
C ALA A 262 10.81 -18.14 -9.07
N LEU A 263 9.54 -18.59 -9.03
CA LEU A 263 9.10 -19.64 -8.11
C LEU A 263 9.93 -20.92 -8.29
N GLU A 264 10.12 -21.37 -9.53
CA GLU A 264 10.88 -22.58 -9.83
C GLU A 264 12.34 -22.46 -9.39
N LYS A 265 12.99 -21.32 -9.65
CA LYS A 265 14.37 -21.08 -9.23
C LYS A 265 14.56 -21.08 -7.72
N VAL A 266 13.56 -20.65 -6.95
CA VAL A 266 13.67 -20.53 -5.49
C VAL A 266 13.10 -21.74 -4.77
N GLY A 267 11.95 -22.26 -5.21
CA GLY A 267 11.23 -23.38 -4.59
C GLY A 267 11.43 -24.72 -5.28
N GLY A 268 12.12 -24.75 -6.44
CA GLY A 268 12.35 -25.94 -7.24
C GLY A 268 11.15 -26.38 -8.09
N ALA A 269 11.37 -27.37 -8.95
CA ALA A 269 10.35 -27.92 -9.85
C ALA A 269 9.13 -28.45 -9.09
N ALA A 270 9.30 -28.99 -7.89
CA ALA A 270 8.20 -29.46 -7.05
C ALA A 270 7.25 -28.33 -6.62
N ALA A 271 7.77 -27.14 -6.32
CA ALA A 271 6.94 -25.98 -6.04
C ALA A 271 6.23 -25.50 -7.31
N ARG A 272 6.94 -25.41 -8.45
CA ARG A 272 6.33 -25.03 -9.74
C ARG A 272 5.18 -25.96 -10.15
N ALA A 273 5.33 -27.26 -9.95
CA ALA A 273 4.33 -28.28 -10.28
C ALA A 273 3.01 -28.14 -9.47
N ARG A 274 3.03 -27.43 -8.35
CA ARG A 274 1.81 -27.15 -7.56
C ARG A 274 0.97 -26.02 -8.12
N VAL A 275 1.43 -25.30 -9.15
CA VAL A 275 0.62 -24.26 -9.78
C VAL A 275 -0.08 -24.82 -11.00
N ARG A 276 -1.43 -24.82 -10.94
CA ARG A 276 -2.30 -25.23 -12.04
C ARG A 276 -2.86 -23.98 -12.73
N GLU A 277 -2.82 -23.95 -14.05
CA GLU A 277 -3.48 -22.92 -14.85
C GLU A 277 -4.96 -23.28 -15.03
N ALA A 278 -5.86 -22.35 -14.63
CA ALA A 278 -7.28 -22.46 -14.86
C ALA A 278 -7.89 -21.07 -14.97
N HIS A 279 -8.06 -20.61 -16.19
CA HIS A 279 -8.43 -19.23 -16.50
C HIS A 279 -9.85 -18.91 -16.02
N ASP A 280 -9.98 -17.76 -15.35
CA ASP A 280 -11.24 -17.19 -14.89
C ASP A 280 -11.59 -15.97 -15.75
N PRO A 281 -12.66 -16.01 -16.57
CA PRO A 281 -13.05 -14.90 -17.42
C PRO A 281 -13.36 -13.60 -16.66
N ALA A 282 -13.83 -13.68 -15.43
CA ALA A 282 -14.13 -12.49 -14.62
C ALA A 282 -12.84 -11.80 -14.15
N ILE A 283 -11.88 -12.59 -13.65
CA ILE A 283 -10.56 -12.07 -13.26
C ILE A 283 -9.82 -11.52 -14.48
N MET A 284 -9.85 -12.23 -15.61
CA MET A 284 -9.20 -11.77 -16.85
C MET A 284 -9.76 -10.44 -17.35
N ARG A 285 -11.09 -10.24 -17.31
CA ARG A 285 -11.69 -8.94 -17.70
C ARG A 285 -11.22 -7.81 -16.81
N LEU A 286 -11.12 -8.06 -15.52
CA LEU A 286 -10.66 -7.06 -14.55
C LEU A 286 -9.18 -6.71 -14.73
N VAL A 287 -8.32 -7.72 -14.86
CA VAL A 287 -6.86 -7.53 -14.97
C VAL A 287 -6.47 -6.79 -16.27
N ARG A 288 -7.22 -7.01 -17.37
CA ARG A 288 -7.00 -6.32 -18.65
C ARG A 288 -7.15 -4.79 -18.57
N THR A 289 -7.83 -4.27 -17.55
CA THR A 289 -8.00 -2.82 -17.36
C THR A 289 -6.86 -2.20 -16.56
N TRP A 290 -5.95 -3.00 -16.01
CA TRP A 290 -4.88 -2.50 -15.16
C TRP A 290 -3.63 -2.16 -15.97
N PRO A 291 -3.01 -0.99 -15.71
CA PRO A 291 -1.74 -0.68 -16.34
C PRO A 291 -0.63 -1.58 -15.79
N ASP A 292 0.23 -2.04 -16.68
CA ASP A 292 1.35 -2.91 -16.35
C ASP A 292 2.71 -2.23 -16.49
N ARG A 293 2.74 -0.97 -16.97
CA ARG A 293 3.96 -0.18 -17.17
C ARG A 293 3.78 1.26 -16.74
N PHE A 294 4.76 1.74 -15.97
CA PHE A 294 4.81 3.12 -15.50
C PHE A 294 6.17 3.76 -15.77
N ASN A 295 6.16 5.04 -16.13
CA ASN A 295 7.32 5.89 -16.01
C ASN A 295 7.33 6.52 -14.62
N THR A 296 8.26 6.10 -13.78
CA THR A 296 8.41 6.57 -12.41
C THR A 296 9.70 7.37 -12.19
N ALA A 297 10.20 8.03 -13.26
CA ALA A 297 11.44 8.81 -13.20
C ALA A 297 11.40 9.88 -12.10
N ARG A 298 10.26 10.57 -11.91
CA ARG A 298 10.07 11.53 -10.81
C ARG A 298 10.27 10.88 -9.45
N ALA A 299 9.61 9.75 -9.20
CA ALA A 299 9.74 9.04 -7.93
C ALA A 299 11.18 8.56 -7.69
N GLN A 300 11.85 8.02 -8.72
CA GLN A 300 13.23 7.58 -8.61
C GLN A 300 14.18 8.76 -8.34
N ALA A 301 13.99 9.89 -9.01
CA ALA A 301 14.75 11.12 -8.74
C ALA A 301 14.54 11.67 -7.32
N MET A 302 13.37 11.41 -6.72
CA MET A 302 13.08 11.72 -5.31
C MET A 302 13.65 10.69 -4.32
N GLY A 303 14.31 9.60 -4.79
CA GLY A 303 14.94 8.59 -3.94
C GLY A 303 14.03 7.39 -3.59
N PHE A 304 12.86 7.24 -4.21
CA PHE A 304 12.03 6.06 -4.05
C PHE A 304 12.69 4.83 -4.70
N VAL A 305 12.56 3.68 -4.06
CA VAL A 305 13.25 2.45 -4.46
C VAL A 305 12.34 1.50 -5.24
N VAL A 306 12.98 0.65 -6.06
CA VAL A 306 12.35 -0.44 -6.82
C VAL A 306 13.02 -1.76 -6.48
N ASP A 307 12.28 -2.86 -6.55
CA ASP A 307 12.85 -4.20 -6.45
C ASP A 307 13.75 -4.49 -7.65
N ARG A 308 14.83 -5.23 -7.44
CA ARG A 308 15.80 -5.56 -8.49
C ARG A 308 15.17 -6.39 -9.62
N ASP A 309 14.47 -7.45 -9.23
CA ASP A 309 13.79 -8.41 -10.12
C ASP A 309 12.77 -9.23 -9.33
N PHE A 310 11.95 -10.02 -10.03
CA PHE A 310 10.91 -10.84 -9.36
C PHE A 310 11.51 -11.98 -8.53
N GLU A 311 12.67 -12.53 -8.92
CA GLU A 311 13.36 -13.55 -8.14
C GLU A 311 13.76 -13.03 -6.77
N ALA A 312 14.26 -11.79 -6.68
CA ALA A 312 14.58 -11.13 -5.40
C ALA A 312 13.34 -11.01 -4.50
N ILE A 313 12.16 -10.73 -5.08
CA ILE A 313 10.89 -10.69 -4.35
C ILE A 313 10.55 -12.08 -3.76
N VAL A 314 10.67 -13.13 -4.55
CA VAL A 314 10.38 -14.51 -4.10
C VAL A 314 11.37 -14.95 -3.01
N ARG A 315 12.68 -14.68 -3.19
CA ARG A 315 13.71 -14.97 -2.19
C ARG A 315 13.49 -14.26 -0.88
N ALA A 316 13.12 -12.97 -0.94
CA ALA A 316 12.79 -12.18 0.24
C ALA A 316 11.60 -12.78 1.00
N HIS A 317 10.55 -13.19 0.27
CA HIS A 317 9.40 -13.85 0.88
C HIS A 317 9.77 -15.18 1.54
N ALA A 318 10.54 -16.03 0.87
CA ALA A 318 10.98 -17.33 1.41
C ALA A 318 11.86 -17.17 2.66
N ALA A 319 12.68 -16.12 2.73
CA ALA A 319 13.50 -15.81 3.89
C ALA A 319 12.67 -15.27 5.07
N ASP A 320 11.66 -14.41 4.80
CA ASP A 320 10.81 -13.81 5.84
C ASP A 320 9.75 -14.80 6.38
N TYR A 321 9.36 -15.78 5.56
CA TYR A 321 8.30 -16.76 5.85
C TYR A 321 8.77 -18.17 5.43
N PRO A 322 9.76 -18.75 6.12
CA PRO A 322 10.24 -20.09 5.79
C PRO A 322 9.11 -21.10 5.95
N PRO A 323 9.07 -22.15 5.11
CA PRO A 323 8.14 -23.26 5.29
C PRO A 323 8.33 -23.87 6.68
N ALA A 324 7.20 -24.25 7.31
CA ALA A 324 7.19 -24.88 8.64
C ALA A 324 7.77 -26.30 8.60
#